data_91a9f12411b699c6b46ee36a2f3654d8
#
_entry.id   91a9f12411b699c6b46ee36a2f3654d8
#
_cell.length_a   1.000
_cell.length_b   1.000
_cell.length_c   1.000
_cell.angle_alpha   90.00
_cell.angle_beta   90.00
_cell.angle_gamma   90.00
#
_symmetry.space_group_name_H-M   'P 1'
#
loop_
_entity.id
_entity.type
_entity.pdbx_description
1 polymer ?
#
loop_
_entity_poly.entity_id
_entity_poly.type
_entity_poly.pdbx_seq_one_letter_code
_entity_poly.pdbx_strand_id
1 'polypeptide(L)'
;MIDLHADLDLIRQAAIDAGALAIAERKAGLKIESKVGGSPVTSGDLKVDAMLKDRLLSARPDYGWLSEETADTAERLSKRRIFVVDPIDGTVAYMKRTPWWCVPIAVVEDGEVVAAVIHAPEVDETYVATRGGGARRNGKPIHASDVDTLEDASILGDARLIEAPYFDEEPWPSMRFEKRNALAYRMALVAAGAFDAALALTPKWDWDVAAGWLIATEAGARVSDHHGRPWAFNRPDPRQTSLVCAAPIIQPMIVRRCKNVPLST
;
A
#
# COMPACT_ATOMS: atom_id res chain seq x y z
N MET A 1 -7.90 -24.98 -10.73
CA MET A 1 -7.27 -24.01 -9.82
C MET A 1 -6.68 -22.90 -10.67
N ILE A 2 -7.00 -21.64 -10.40
CA ILE A 2 -6.38 -20.51 -11.11
C ILE A 2 -4.97 -20.36 -10.51
N ASP A 3 -3.99 -20.27 -11.37
CA ASP A 3 -2.58 -20.21 -11.00
C ASP A 3 -2.23 -18.83 -10.45
N LEU A 4 -1.97 -18.73 -9.12
CA LEU A 4 -1.56 -17.48 -8.47
C LEU A 4 -0.21 -16.97 -9.00
N HIS A 5 0.65 -17.86 -9.47
CA HIS A 5 1.93 -17.46 -10.07
C HIS A 5 1.72 -16.75 -11.41
N ALA A 6 0.76 -17.23 -12.23
CA ALA A 6 0.42 -16.57 -13.48
C ALA A 6 -0.19 -15.17 -13.26
N ASP A 7 -1.00 -15.01 -12.21
CA ASP A 7 -1.52 -13.70 -11.82
C ASP A 7 -0.39 -12.78 -11.29
N LEU A 8 0.51 -13.32 -10.45
CA LEU A 8 1.66 -12.56 -9.96
C LEU A 8 2.56 -12.07 -11.09
N ASP A 9 2.89 -12.95 -12.06
CA ASP A 9 3.73 -12.57 -13.20
C ASP A 9 3.06 -11.50 -14.08
N LEU A 10 1.73 -11.60 -14.29
CA LEU A 10 0.95 -10.62 -15.01
C LEU A 10 1.01 -9.24 -14.34
N ILE A 11 0.66 -9.16 -13.03
CA ILE A 11 0.64 -7.88 -12.33
C ILE A 11 2.04 -7.31 -12.13
N ARG A 12 3.06 -8.15 -11.92
CA ARG A 12 4.46 -7.73 -11.81
C ARG A 12 4.93 -7.04 -13.09
N GLN A 13 4.72 -7.65 -14.24
CA GLN A 13 5.12 -7.05 -15.50
C GLN A 13 4.31 -5.78 -15.80
N ALA A 14 3.02 -5.77 -15.48
CA ALA A 14 2.17 -4.60 -15.65
C ALA A 14 2.65 -3.42 -14.78
N ALA A 15 3.05 -3.66 -13.53
CA ALA A 15 3.57 -2.61 -12.64
C ALA A 15 4.91 -2.03 -13.12
N ILE A 16 5.81 -2.88 -13.66
CA ILE A 16 7.09 -2.42 -14.22
C ILE A 16 6.86 -1.52 -15.45
N ASP A 17 5.99 -1.96 -16.36
CA ASP A 17 5.67 -1.18 -17.57
C ASP A 17 4.93 0.13 -17.23
N ALA A 18 4.07 0.09 -16.20
CA ALA A 18 3.40 1.27 -15.65
C ALA A 18 4.41 2.28 -15.06
N GLY A 19 5.39 1.81 -14.30
CA GLY A 19 6.47 2.65 -13.78
C GLY A 19 7.27 3.33 -14.90
N ALA A 20 7.59 2.59 -15.96
CA ALA A 20 8.29 3.13 -17.13
C ALA A 20 7.45 4.18 -17.86
N LEU A 21 6.14 3.92 -18.05
CA LEU A 21 5.20 4.88 -18.64
C LEU A 21 5.10 6.15 -17.77
N ALA A 22 4.95 6.03 -16.46
CA ALA A 22 4.89 7.16 -15.55
C ALA A 22 6.15 8.05 -15.66
N ILE A 23 7.34 7.44 -15.69
CA ILE A 23 8.61 8.18 -15.88
C ILE A 23 8.63 8.91 -17.22
N ALA A 24 8.17 8.26 -18.31
CA ALA A 24 8.11 8.88 -19.64
C ALA A 24 7.14 10.06 -19.67
N GLU A 25 5.94 9.93 -19.10
CA GLU A 25 4.94 11.00 -19.00
C GLU A 25 5.46 12.19 -18.21
N ARG A 26 6.14 11.96 -17.10
CA ARG A 26 6.73 13.03 -16.30
C ARG A 26 7.84 13.77 -17.06
N LYS A 27 8.63 13.07 -17.88
CA LYS A 27 9.66 13.69 -18.74
C LYS A 27 9.03 14.52 -19.86
N ALA A 28 7.91 14.09 -20.41
CA ALA A 28 7.18 14.81 -21.45
C ALA A 28 6.46 16.08 -20.93
N GLY A 29 6.23 16.18 -19.62
CA GLY A 29 5.55 17.30 -18.98
C GLY A 29 4.15 16.92 -18.52
N LEU A 30 3.91 17.05 -17.21
CA LEU A 30 2.63 16.69 -16.59
C LEU A 30 1.61 17.82 -16.71
N LYS A 31 0.38 17.46 -17.04
CA LYS A 31 -0.80 18.27 -16.71
C LYS A 31 -1.25 17.88 -15.31
N ILE A 32 -1.51 18.88 -14.47
CA ILE A 32 -1.87 18.66 -13.06
C ILE A 32 -3.26 19.24 -12.86
N GLU A 33 -4.14 18.44 -12.29
CA GLU A 33 -5.50 18.84 -11.90
C GLU A 33 -5.72 18.54 -10.41
N SER A 34 -6.76 19.11 -9.81
CA SER A 34 -7.14 18.81 -8.43
C SER A 34 -8.43 17.99 -8.41
N LYS A 35 -8.42 16.89 -7.70
CA LYS A 35 -9.63 16.08 -7.44
C LYS A 35 -10.60 16.84 -6.52
N VAL A 36 -11.85 16.40 -6.50
CA VAL A 36 -12.79 16.79 -5.45
C VAL A 36 -12.20 16.32 -4.12
N GLY A 37 -11.93 17.27 -3.20
CA GLY A 37 -11.19 16.96 -1.95
C GLY A 37 -9.75 17.47 -1.91
N GLY A 38 -9.23 18.05 -3.02
CA GLY A 38 -7.98 18.81 -3.06
C GLY A 38 -6.71 18.00 -3.30
N SER A 39 -6.77 16.68 -3.41
CA SER A 39 -5.60 15.89 -3.80
C SER A 39 -5.26 16.09 -5.28
N PRO A 40 -3.97 16.17 -5.66
CA PRO A 40 -3.58 16.30 -7.05
C PRO A 40 -3.78 14.98 -7.82
N VAL A 41 -4.12 15.12 -9.11
CA VAL A 41 -4.04 14.06 -10.12
C VAL A 41 -3.26 14.59 -11.31
N THR A 42 -2.46 13.76 -11.94
CA THR A 42 -1.68 14.15 -13.12
C THR A 42 -2.09 13.38 -14.37
N SER A 43 -1.70 13.89 -15.53
CA SER A 43 -1.87 13.14 -16.78
C SER A 43 -1.13 11.78 -16.74
N GLY A 44 -0.12 11.63 -15.89
CA GLY A 44 0.58 10.37 -15.65
C GLY A 44 -0.32 9.35 -14.97
N ASP A 45 -0.99 9.73 -13.87
CA ASP A 45 -1.92 8.87 -13.13
C ASP A 45 -3.00 8.31 -14.07
N LEU A 46 -3.66 9.20 -14.86
CA LEU A 46 -4.75 8.81 -15.76
C LEU A 46 -4.28 7.88 -16.89
N LYS A 47 -3.10 8.12 -17.48
CA LYS A 47 -2.57 7.27 -18.56
C LYS A 47 -2.12 5.91 -18.04
N VAL A 48 -1.52 5.88 -16.87
CA VAL A 48 -1.10 4.64 -16.20
C VAL A 48 -2.33 3.82 -15.83
N ASP A 49 -3.37 4.43 -15.25
CA ASP A 49 -4.64 3.76 -14.94
C ASP A 49 -5.26 3.11 -16.19
N ALA A 50 -5.39 3.89 -17.27
CA ALA A 50 -5.96 3.40 -18.52
C ALA A 50 -5.18 2.22 -19.10
N MET A 51 -3.85 2.28 -19.11
CA MET A 51 -2.98 1.20 -19.59
C MET A 51 -3.10 -0.05 -18.72
N LEU A 52 -3.08 0.09 -17.39
CA LEU A 52 -3.22 -1.02 -16.45
C LEU A 52 -4.58 -1.69 -16.60
N LYS A 53 -5.66 -0.92 -16.69
CA LYS A 53 -7.02 -1.43 -16.84
C LYS A 53 -7.18 -2.23 -18.14
N ASP A 54 -6.76 -1.67 -19.27
CA ASP A 54 -6.83 -2.34 -20.56
C ASP A 54 -6.06 -3.66 -20.54
N ARG A 55 -4.81 -3.62 -20.10
CA ARG A 55 -3.94 -4.81 -20.08
C ARG A 55 -4.45 -5.91 -19.16
N LEU A 56 -4.80 -5.55 -17.90
CA LEU A 56 -5.16 -6.52 -16.88
C LEU A 56 -6.52 -7.15 -17.18
N LEU A 57 -7.52 -6.35 -17.56
CA LEU A 57 -8.84 -6.88 -17.90
C LEU A 57 -8.85 -7.63 -19.25
N SER A 58 -8.00 -7.26 -20.22
CA SER A 58 -7.84 -8.06 -21.44
C SER A 58 -7.26 -9.44 -21.15
N ALA A 59 -6.34 -9.55 -20.18
CA ALA A 59 -5.75 -10.83 -19.77
C ALA A 59 -6.68 -11.64 -18.84
N ARG A 60 -7.55 -10.98 -18.09
CA ARG A 60 -8.48 -11.58 -17.12
C ARG A 60 -9.87 -10.92 -17.20
N PRO A 61 -10.65 -11.20 -18.25
CA PRO A 61 -11.93 -10.51 -18.51
C PRO A 61 -13.01 -10.80 -17.45
N ASP A 62 -12.86 -11.88 -16.69
CA ASP A 62 -13.79 -12.24 -15.60
C ASP A 62 -13.49 -11.54 -14.27
N TYR A 63 -12.36 -10.82 -14.15
CA TYR A 63 -12.02 -10.10 -12.93
C TYR A 63 -12.72 -8.75 -12.86
N GLY A 64 -12.97 -8.28 -11.63
CA GLY A 64 -13.43 -6.93 -11.38
C GLY A 64 -12.27 -5.93 -11.32
N TRP A 65 -12.62 -4.66 -11.20
CA TRP A 65 -11.67 -3.55 -11.18
C TRP A 65 -12.00 -2.57 -10.05
N LEU A 66 -11.01 -2.20 -9.26
CA LEU A 66 -11.05 -1.13 -8.29
C LEU A 66 -9.75 -0.33 -8.39
N SER A 67 -9.84 0.96 -8.67
CA SER A 67 -8.68 1.85 -8.82
C SER A 67 -8.97 3.23 -8.27
N GLU A 68 -7.92 3.96 -7.91
CA GLU A 68 -8.03 5.35 -7.45
C GLU A 68 -8.56 6.30 -8.53
N GLU A 69 -8.24 6.07 -9.82
CA GLU A 69 -8.53 6.99 -10.91
C GLU A 69 -9.74 6.59 -11.75
N THR A 70 -10.25 5.40 -11.57
CA THR A 70 -11.47 4.93 -12.23
C THR A 70 -12.66 5.00 -11.27
N ALA A 71 -13.79 5.56 -11.72
CA ALA A 71 -15.04 5.56 -10.94
C ALA A 71 -15.41 4.14 -10.52
N ASP A 72 -15.62 3.96 -9.21
CA ASP A 72 -16.02 2.67 -8.66
C ASP A 72 -17.44 2.29 -9.07
N THR A 73 -17.67 1.01 -9.32
CA THR A 73 -18.97 0.44 -9.65
C THR A 73 -19.25 -0.79 -8.79
N ALA A 74 -20.50 -0.98 -8.40
CA ALA A 74 -20.93 -2.14 -7.63
C ALA A 74 -20.72 -3.47 -8.36
N GLU A 75 -20.45 -3.47 -9.68
CA GLU A 75 -20.21 -4.67 -10.46
C GLU A 75 -19.06 -5.53 -9.89
N ARG A 76 -17.98 -4.87 -9.39
CA ARG A 76 -16.84 -5.58 -8.79
C ARG A 76 -17.24 -6.50 -7.63
N LEU A 77 -18.31 -6.16 -6.90
CA LEU A 77 -18.78 -6.94 -5.74
C LEU A 77 -19.37 -8.30 -6.14
N SER A 78 -19.76 -8.46 -7.41
CA SER A 78 -20.25 -9.73 -7.96
C SER A 78 -19.12 -10.62 -8.49
N LYS A 79 -17.90 -10.11 -8.56
CA LYS A 79 -16.75 -10.84 -9.09
C LYS A 79 -16.01 -11.57 -7.99
N ARG A 80 -15.64 -12.82 -8.23
CA ARG A 80 -14.85 -13.60 -7.29
C ARG A 80 -13.46 -13.03 -7.11
N ARG A 81 -12.85 -12.55 -8.22
CA ARG A 81 -11.54 -11.88 -8.20
C ARG A 81 -11.64 -10.47 -8.75
N ILE A 82 -10.86 -9.58 -8.16
CA ILE A 82 -10.71 -8.23 -8.67
C ILE A 82 -9.23 -7.83 -8.66
N PHE A 83 -8.88 -6.91 -9.55
CA PHE A 83 -7.66 -6.12 -9.42
C PHE A 83 -7.96 -4.89 -8.54
N VAL A 84 -7.04 -4.60 -7.62
CA VAL A 84 -7.04 -3.39 -6.79
C VAL A 84 -5.75 -2.65 -7.10
N VAL A 85 -5.87 -1.40 -7.59
CA VAL A 85 -4.78 -0.68 -8.22
C VAL A 85 -4.71 0.76 -7.74
N ASP A 86 -3.52 1.23 -7.39
CA ASP A 86 -3.19 2.64 -7.42
C ASP A 86 -2.19 2.87 -8.56
N PRO A 87 -2.54 3.67 -9.56
CA PRO A 87 -1.65 3.92 -10.69
C PRO A 87 -0.31 4.56 -10.29
N ILE A 88 -0.35 5.49 -9.33
CA ILE A 88 0.84 6.19 -8.79
C ILE A 88 0.62 6.53 -7.32
N ASP A 89 0.81 5.55 -6.42
CA ASP A 89 0.84 5.84 -4.98
C ASP A 89 2.00 6.82 -4.68
N GLY A 90 1.63 7.98 -4.14
CA GLY A 90 2.56 9.06 -3.88
C GLY A 90 2.66 10.10 -4.99
N THR A 91 1.53 10.49 -5.63
CA THR A 91 1.44 11.50 -6.69
C THR A 91 2.23 12.79 -6.37
N VAL A 92 2.21 13.25 -5.11
CA VAL A 92 2.99 14.44 -4.70
C VAL A 92 4.51 14.20 -4.82
N ALA A 93 5.01 13.01 -4.45
CA ALA A 93 6.42 12.65 -4.62
C ALA A 93 6.79 12.54 -6.11
N TYR A 94 5.93 11.90 -6.88
CA TYR A 94 6.06 11.78 -8.33
C TYR A 94 6.18 13.16 -9.02
N MET A 95 5.28 14.10 -8.70
CA MET A 95 5.32 15.48 -9.20
C MET A 95 6.60 16.23 -8.81
N LYS A 96 7.05 16.05 -7.56
CA LYS A 96 8.24 16.71 -7.00
C LYS A 96 9.56 16.03 -7.39
N ARG A 97 9.52 14.95 -8.17
CA ARG A 97 10.68 14.15 -8.59
C ARG A 97 11.48 13.59 -7.41
N THR A 98 10.80 13.30 -6.31
CA THR A 98 11.40 12.54 -5.20
C THR A 98 11.13 11.04 -5.41
N PRO A 99 12.02 10.15 -4.93
CA PRO A 99 11.94 8.73 -5.29
C PRO A 99 10.84 7.94 -4.54
N TRP A 100 10.06 8.61 -3.71
CA TRP A 100 9.11 7.96 -2.78
C TRP A 100 7.71 7.82 -3.38
N TRP A 101 7.61 7.15 -4.53
CA TRP A 101 6.35 6.78 -5.18
C TRP A 101 6.46 5.38 -5.79
N CYS A 102 5.32 4.71 -5.98
CA CYS A 102 5.29 3.36 -6.50
C CYS A 102 3.99 3.07 -7.27
N VAL A 103 3.95 1.91 -7.93
CA VAL A 103 2.78 1.33 -8.57
C VAL A 103 2.40 0.07 -7.80
N PRO A 104 1.45 0.11 -6.87
CA PRO A 104 0.92 -1.07 -6.21
C PRO A 104 -0.24 -1.69 -7.01
N ILE A 105 -0.22 -3.02 -7.16
CA ILE A 105 -1.31 -3.81 -7.74
C ILE A 105 -1.53 -5.04 -6.88
N ALA A 106 -2.78 -5.30 -6.52
CA ALA A 106 -3.18 -6.51 -5.80
C ALA A 106 -4.26 -7.28 -6.57
N VAL A 107 -4.26 -8.60 -6.42
CA VAL A 107 -5.38 -9.47 -6.77
C VAL A 107 -6.08 -9.84 -5.46
N VAL A 108 -7.37 -9.52 -5.39
CA VAL A 108 -8.23 -9.88 -4.25
C VAL A 108 -9.19 -10.97 -4.70
N GLU A 109 -9.27 -12.07 -3.95
CA GLU A 109 -10.21 -13.18 -4.15
C GLU A 109 -11.07 -13.33 -2.91
N ASP A 110 -12.40 -13.26 -3.07
CA ASP A 110 -13.39 -13.44 -1.98
C ASP A 110 -13.07 -12.58 -0.73
N GLY A 111 -12.58 -11.33 -0.94
CA GLY A 111 -12.27 -10.40 0.13
C GLY A 111 -10.85 -10.51 0.73
N GLU A 112 -10.03 -11.45 0.25
CA GLU A 112 -8.66 -11.66 0.70
C GLU A 112 -7.64 -11.35 -0.41
N VAL A 113 -6.53 -10.70 -0.08
CA VAL A 113 -5.44 -10.47 -1.06
C VAL A 113 -4.67 -11.78 -1.28
N VAL A 114 -4.54 -12.19 -2.55
CA VAL A 114 -3.92 -13.47 -2.91
C VAL A 114 -2.62 -13.34 -3.72
N ALA A 115 -2.43 -12.21 -4.41
CA ALA A 115 -1.18 -11.86 -5.08
C ALA A 115 -0.99 -10.35 -5.04
N ALA A 116 0.25 -9.89 -4.95
CA ALA A 116 0.55 -8.47 -4.84
C ALA A 116 1.91 -8.13 -5.44
N VAL A 117 2.00 -6.92 -5.99
CA VAL A 117 3.23 -6.27 -6.42
C VAL A 117 3.23 -4.81 -5.97
N ILE A 118 4.40 -4.31 -5.59
CA ILE A 118 4.71 -2.90 -5.45
C ILE A 118 6.00 -2.64 -6.22
N HIS A 119 5.93 -1.80 -7.25
CA HIS A 119 7.10 -1.40 -8.03
C HIS A 119 7.42 0.07 -7.78
N ALA A 120 8.61 0.35 -7.24
CA ALA A 120 9.15 1.69 -7.00
C ALA A 120 10.24 2.00 -8.04
N PRO A 121 9.90 2.61 -9.19
CA PRO A 121 10.79 2.65 -10.37
C PRO A 121 11.98 3.59 -10.20
N GLU A 122 11.91 4.60 -9.34
CA GLU A 122 13.03 5.54 -9.12
C GLU A 122 14.22 4.92 -8.37
N VAL A 123 13.95 3.85 -7.62
CA VAL A 123 14.96 3.13 -6.83
C VAL A 123 15.17 1.70 -7.33
N ASP A 124 14.50 1.32 -8.43
CA ASP A 124 14.57 -0.01 -9.05
C ASP A 124 14.24 -1.14 -8.06
N GLU A 125 13.20 -0.94 -7.26
CA GLU A 125 12.74 -1.93 -6.31
C GLU A 125 11.37 -2.50 -6.71
N THR A 126 11.29 -3.82 -6.78
CA THR A 126 10.03 -4.56 -7.02
C THR A 126 9.81 -5.55 -5.90
N TYR A 127 8.74 -5.34 -5.16
CA TYR A 127 8.28 -6.20 -4.07
C TYR A 127 7.11 -7.05 -4.57
N VAL A 128 7.14 -8.33 -4.26
CA VAL A 128 6.08 -9.27 -4.67
C VAL A 128 5.77 -10.26 -3.57
N ALA A 129 4.51 -10.70 -3.51
CA ALA A 129 4.07 -11.80 -2.66
C ALA A 129 2.89 -12.54 -3.30
N THR A 130 2.77 -13.82 -2.98
CA THR A 130 1.53 -14.59 -3.11
C THR A 130 1.16 -15.15 -1.74
N ARG A 131 -0.12 -15.36 -1.49
CA ARG A 131 -0.60 -15.93 -0.22
C ARG A 131 0.06 -17.29 0.04
N GLY A 132 0.77 -17.40 1.18
CA GLY A 132 1.56 -18.58 1.56
C GLY A 132 2.86 -18.79 0.80
N GLY A 133 3.27 -17.83 -0.06
CA GLY A 133 4.48 -17.92 -0.89
C GLY A 133 5.69 -17.14 -0.35
N GLY A 134 5.50 -16.40 0.74
CA GLY A 134 6.49 -15.46 1.26
C GLY A 134 6.63 -14.21 0.40
N ALA A 135 7.36 -13.21 0.91
CA ALA A 135 7.61 -11.96 0.22
C ALA A 135 9.03 -11.88 -0.35
N ARG A 136 9.19 -11.18 -1.47
CA ARG A 136 10.48 -10.99 -2.14
C ARG A 136 10.66 -9.55 -2.60
N ARG A 137 11.91 -9.04 -2.54
CA ARG A 137 12.32 -7.81 -3.20
C ARG A 137 13.36 -8.15 -4.26
N ASN A 138 13.13 -7.77 -5.51
CA ASN A 138 14.02 -8.06 -6.65
C ASN A 138 14.44 -9.54 -6.69
N GLY A 139 13.47 -10.45 -6.47
CA GLY A 139 13.67 -11.91 -6.45
C GLY A 139 14.29 -12.48 -5.16
N LYS A 140 14.80 -11.67 -4.25
CA LYS A 140 15.39 -12.11 -2.98
C LYS A 140 14.34 -12.12 -1.87
N PRO A 141 14.26 -13.18 -1.02
CA PRO A 141 13.38 -13.21 0.13
C PRO A 141 13.63 -12.01 1.06
N ILE A 142 12.56 -11.49 1.65
CA ILE A 142 12.60 -10.41 2.64
C ILE A 142 11.82 -10.79 3.88
N HIS A 143 12.19 -10.19 5.01
CA HIS A 143 11.54 -10.38 6.29
C HIS A 143 11.45 -9.03 7.01
N ALA A 144 10.36 -8.84 7.77
CA ALA A 144 10.25 -7.72 8.71
C ALA A 144 11.35 -7.82 9.78
N SER A 145 11.67 -6.70 10.42
CA SER A 145 12.65 -6.68 11.50
C SER A 145 12.15 -7.49 12.72
N ASP A 146 13.08 -7.92 13.53
CA ASP A 146 12.86 -8.68 14.78
C ASP A 146 12.96 -7.78 16.02
N VAL A 147 12.87 -6.45 15.85
CA VAL A 147 12.91 -5.49 16.95
C VAL A 147 11.84 -5.80 17.99
N ASP A 148 12.22 -5.79 19.25
CA ASP A 148 11.38 -6.20 20.39
C ASP A 148 11.02 -5.06 21.35
N THR A 149 11.51 -3.85 21.09
CA THR A 149 11.23 -2.63 21.84
C THR A 149 10.85 -1.47 20.93
N LEU A 150 10.08 -0.53 21.45
CA LEU A 150 9.80 0.74 20.76
C LEU A 150 10.92 1.77 20.93
N GLU A 151 11.81 1.60 21.91
CA GLU A 151 12.95 2.50 22.08
C GLU A 151 13.84 2.44 20.84
N ASP A 152 14.16 3.61 20.28
CA ASP A 152 14.92 3.80 19.04
C ASP A 152 14.34 3.14 17.78
N ALA A 153 13.10 2.63 17.83
CA ALA A 153 12.44 2.08 16.67
C ALA A 153 12.29 3.12 15.54
N SER A 154 12.45 2.66 14.30
CA SER A 154 12.34 3.50 13.09
C SER A 154 10.93 3.44 12.51
N ILE A 155 10.25 4.58 12.49
CA ILE A 155 8.83 4.69 12.16
C ILE A 155 8.61 5.53 10.90
N LEU A 156 7.92 4.97 9.90
CA LEU A 156 7.41 5.71 8.76
C LEU A 156 6.05 6.32 9.09
N GLY A 157 6.02 7.62 9.34
CA GLY A 157 4.82 8.34 9.76
C GLY A 157 5.08 9.80 10.03
N ASP A 158 4.07 10.49 10.54
CA ASP A 158 4.20 11.87 11.02
C ASP A 158 4.40 11.83 12.54
N ALA A 159 5.51 12.36 13.06
CA ALA A 159 5.80 12.39 14.50
C ALA A 159 4.67 13.04 15.32
N ARG A 160 3.96 13.99 14.74
CA ARG A 160 2.79 14.63 15.37
C ARG A 160 1.67 13.65 15.73
N LEU A 161 1.65 12.46 15.12
CA LEU A 161 0.67 11.43 15.47
C LEU A 161 0.79 10.97 16.90
N ILE A 162 1.99 11.03 17.51
CA ILE A 162 2.24 10.60 18.88
C ILE A 162 2.28 11.77 19.88
N GLU A 163 2.21 13.01 19.40
CA GLU A 163 2.20 14.21 20.24
C GLU A 163 0.76 14.59 20.68
N ALA A 164 -0.25 13.92 20.18
CA ALA A 164 -1.65 14.23 20.45
C ALA A 164 -2.03 13.84 21.90
N PRO A 165 -2.95 14.59 22.55
CA PRO A 165 -3.32 14.37 23.95
C PRO A 165 -4.04 13.05 24.25
N TYR A 166 -4.22 12.20 23.27
CA TYR A 166 -4.92 10.92 23.39
C TYR A 166 -4.04 9.76 23.89
N PHE A 167 -2.75 10.02 24.14
CA PHE A 167 -1.77 9.00 24.51
C PHE A 167 -1.33 9.07 25.99
N ASP A 168 -2.16 9.67 26.85
CA ASP A 168 -1.79 10.03 28.22
C ASP A 168 -1.59 8.83 29.17
N GLU A 169 -2.09 7.64 28.84
CA GLU A 169 -2.00 6.49 29.73
C GLU A 169 -0.59 5.84 29.74
N GLU A 170 0.15 5.96 28.66
CA GLU A 170 1.48 5.38 28.53
C GLU A 170 2.35 6.25 27.58
N PRO A 171 3.39 6.92 28.09
CA PRO A 171 4.22 7.77 27.24
C PRO A 171 4.92 6.96 26.15
N TRP A 172 5.06 7.58 24.98
CA TRP A 172 5.85 6.98 23.90
C TRP A 172 7.34 7.08 24.24
N PRO A 173 8.13 6.01 24.04
CA PRO A 173 9.57 6.09 24.16
C PRO A 173 10.18 6.92 23.02
N SER A 174 11.47 7.16 23.09
CA SER A 174 12.20 7.81 21.99
C SER A 174 12.16 6.92 20.74
N MET A 175 11.70 7.46 19.61
CA MET A 175 11.63 6.78 18.33
C MET A 175 12.11 7.69 17.20
N ARG A 176 12.55 7.11 16.10
CA ARG A 176 13.00 7.85 14.92
C ARG A 176 11.89 7.89 13.88
N PHE A 177 11.37 9.08 13.59
CA PHE A 177 10.32 9.26 12.58
C PHE A 177 10.91 9.73 11.25
N GLU A 178 10.45 9.12 10.18
CA GLU A 178 10.70 9.58 8.81
C GLU A 178 9.37 9.70 8.07
N LYS A 179 9.20 10.81 7.34
CA LYS A 179 8.02 11.05 6.50
C LYS A 179 8.34 10.75 5.05
N ARG A 180 7.68 9.75 4.48
CA ARG A 180 7.69 9.46 3.04
C ARG A 180 6.26 9.51 2.49
N ASN A 181 6.13 9.91 1.22
CA ASN A 181 4.87 9.71 0.48
C ASN A 181 4.68 8.20 0.21
N ALA A 182 3.70 7.81 -0.57
CA ALA A 182 3.44 6.42 -0.97
C ALA A 182 3.26 5.44 0.21
N LEU A 183 2.01 5.21 0.57
CA LEU A 183 1.69 4.37 1.72
C LEU A 183 2.05 2.90 1.47
N ALA A 184 1.76 2.38 0.27
CA ALA A 184 2.12 1.03 -0.10
C ALA A 184 3.66 0.82 -0.03
N TYR A 185 4.44 1.81 -0.50
CA TYR A 185 5.90 1.72 -0.42
C TYR A 185 6.41 1.73 1.03
N ARG A 186 5.78 2.52 1.93
CA ARG A 186 6.12 2.47 3.37
C ARG A 186 5.90 1.07 3.95
N MET A 187 4.80 0.41 3.59
CA MET A 187 4.53 -0.96 4.03
C MET A 187 5.56 -1.96 3.46
N ALA A 188 5.98 -1.79 2.21
CA ALA A 188 7.03 -2.61 1.59
C ALA A 188 8.39 -2.45 2.28
N LEU A 189 8.73 -1.24 2.75
CA LEU A 189 9.96 -0.99 3.51
C LEU A 189 9.93 -1.66 4.90
N VAL A 190 8.77 -1.72 5.55
CA VAL A 190 8.59 -2.51 6.79
C VAL A 190 8.72 -4.00 6.49
N ALA A 191 8.12 -4.48 5.41
CA ALA A 191 8.27 -5.88 4.97
C ALA A 191 9.73 -6.28 4.73
N ALA A 192 10.56 -5.34 4.27
CA ALA A 192 11.99 -5.57 4.02
C ALA A 192 12.88 -5.36 5.25
N GLY A 193 12.32 -5.06 6.42
CA GLY A 193 13.07 -4.76 7.64
C GLY A 193 13.90 -3.48 7.58
N ALA A 194 13.64 -2.61 6.59
CA ALA A 194 14.32 -1.31 6.47
C ALA A 194 13.79 -0.28 7.47
N PHE A 195 12.56 -0.45 7.91
CA PHE A 195 11.89 0.29 8.98
C PHE A 195 11.10 -0.69 9.85
N ASP A 196 10.86 -0.32 11.10
CA ASP A 196 10.22 -1.18 12.08
C ASP A 196 8.70 -1.04 12.08
N ALA A 197 8.18 0.13 11.69
CA ALA A 197 6.75 0.36 11.54
C ALA A 197 6.40 1.43 10.49
N ALA A 198 5.18 1.34 9.97
CA ALA A 198 4.50 2.37 9.18
C ALA A 198 3.12 2.64 9.79
N LEU A 199 2.83 3.92 10.06
CA LEU A 199 1.62 4.38 10.74
C LEU A 199 0.84 5.38 9.89
N ALA A 200 -0.49 5.22 9.84
CA ALA A 200 -1.41 6.21 9.29
C ALA A 200 -2.75 6.13 10.04
N LEU A 201 -3.02 7.10 10.91
CA LEU A 201 -4.21 7.15 11.76
C LEU A 201 -5.36 7.93 11.10
N THR A 202 -5.55 7.74 9.80
CA THR A 202 -6.67 8.27 9.00
C THR A 202 -7.15 7.18 8.06
N PRO A 203 -8.42 7.20 7.62
CA PRO A 203 -8.93 6.22 6.66
C PRO A 203 -8.07 6.13 5.40
N LYS A 204 -7.90 4.90 4.90
CA LYS A 204 -7.13 4.57 3.69
C LYS A 204 -7.98 3.74 2.76
N TRP A 205 -7.82 3.96 1.49
CA TRP A 205 -8.52 3.15 0.50
C TRP A 205 -7.84 1.79 0.30
N ASP A 206 -8.59 0.81 -0.18
CA ASP A 206 -8.04 -0.52 -0.46
C ASP A 206 -6.85 -0.45 -1.42
N TRP A 207 -6.85 0.44 -2.41
CA TRP A 207 -5.74 0.59 -3.36
C TRP A 207 -4.46 1.12 -2.74
N ASP A 208 -4.54 1.93 -1.66
CA ASP A 208 -3.37 2.40 -0.90
C ASP A 208 -2.66 1.28 -0.15
N VAL A 209 -3.39 0.21 0.23
CA VAL A 209 -2.92 -0.71 1.28
C VAL A 209 -2.97 -2.19 0.92
N ALA A 210 -3.79 -2.63 -0.05
CA ALA A 210 -3.98 -4.05 -0.33
C ALA A 210 -2.68 -4.77 -0.73
N ALA A 211 -1.90 -4.19 -1.64
CA ALA A 211 -0.62 -4.77 -2.05
C ALA A 211 0.38 -4.82 -0.88
N GLY A 212 0.49 -3.71 -0.14
CA GLY A 212 1.36 -3.61 1.04
C GLY A 212 0.96 -4.57 2.14
N TRP A 213 -0.35 -4.82 2.33
CA TRP A 213 -0.85 -5.74 3.32
C TRP A 213 -0.33 -7.17 3.10
N LEU A 214 -0.46 -7.70 1.88
CA LEU A 214 0.00 -9.05 1.58
C LEU A 214 1.52 -9.15 1.69
N ILE A 215 2.26 -8.20 1.09
CA ILE A 215 3.73 -8.23 1.10
C ILE A 215 4.26 -8.16 2.53
N ALA A 216 3.70 -7.28 3.38
CA ALA A 216 4.11 -7.16 4.79
C ALA A 216 3.76 -8.41 5.60
N THR A 217 2.56 -8.95 5.41
CA THR A 217 2.13 -10.17 6.12
C THR A 217 2.97 -11.38 5.73
N GLU A 218 3.24 -11.57 4.45
CA GLU A 218 4.08 -12.67 3.94
C GLU A 218 5.57 -12.51 4.33
N ALA A 219 5.99 -11.30 4.69
CA ALA A 219 7.31 -11.03 5.27
C ALA A 219 7.36 -11.19 6.80
N GLY A 220 6.24 -11.54 7.45
CA GLY A 220 6.14 -11.74 8.89
C GLY A 220 5.80 -10.48 9.71
N ALA A 221 5.55 -9.33 9.08
CA ALA A 221 5.01 -8.16 9.77
C ALA A 221 3.55 -8.38 10.18
N ARG A 222 3.07 -7.60 11.15
CA ARG A 222 1.65 -7.55 11.52
C ARG A 222 1.02 -6.27 10.98
N VAL A 223 -0.16 -6.42 10.36
CA VAL A 223 -0.94 -5.32 9.79
C VAL A 223 -2.35 -5.35 10.35
N SER A 224 -2.82 -4.22 10.86
CA SER A 224 -4.18 -4.06 11.38
C SER A 224 -4.60 -2.59 11.35
N ASP A 225 -5.84 -2.30 11.74
CA ASP A 225 -6.23 -0.97 12.16
C ASP A 225 -5.62 -0.61 13.54
N HIS A 226 -5.84 0.62 14.01
CA HIS A 226 -5.33 1.10 15.31
C HIS A 226 -5.99 0.42 16.53
N HIS A 227 -7.07 -0.35 16.33
CA HIS A 227 -7.67 -1.20 17.34
C HIS A 227 -7.16 -2.65 17.31
N GLY A 228 -6.26 -2.98 16.38
CA GLY A 228 -5.78 -4.35 16.17
C GLY A 228 -6.72 -5.25 15.38
N ARG A 229 -7.74 -4.68 14.70
CA ARG A 229 -8.70 -5.46 13.92
C ARG A 229 -8.12 -5.79 12.55
N PRO A 230 -8.34 -7.03 12.06
CA PRO A 230 -7.92 -7.40 10.70
C PRO A 230 -8.77 -6.66 9.66
N TRP A 231 -8.25 -6.57 8.44
CA TRP A 231 -8.94 -5.99 7.30
C TRP A 231 -9.62 -7.04 6.43
N ALA A 232 -10.70 -6.61 5.78
CA ALA A 232 -11.31 -7.30 4.64
C ALA A 232 -11.35 -6.32 3.46
N PHE A 233 -11.06 -6.82 2.29
CA PHE A 233 -10.97 -6.04 1.06
C PHE A 233 -12.21 -6.22 0.19
N ASN A 234 -12.35 -5.40 -0.86
CA ASN A 234 -13.47 -5.46 -1.80
C ASN A 234 -14.86 -5.34 -1.12
N ARG A 235 -14.96 -4.56 -0.06
CA ARG A 235 -16.24 -4.23 0.58
C ARG A 235 -17.00 -3.17 -0.23
N PRO A 236 -18.32 -2.97 -0.01
CA PRO A 236 -19.06 -1.86 -0.62
C PRO A 236 -18.42 -0.50 -0.36
N ASP A 237 -17.95 -0.23 0.86
CA ASP A 237 -17.04 0.86 1.18
C ASP A 237 -15.62 0.30 1.25
N PRO A 238 -14.76 0.56 0.25
CA PRO A 238 -13.42 -0.01 0.17
C PRO A 238 -12.39 0.82 0.98
N ARG A 239 -12.77 1.27 2.19
CA ARG A 239 -11.89 2.01 3.08
C ARG A 239 -11.55 1.20 4.32
N GLN A 240 -10.28 1.23 4.69
CA GLN A 240 -9.77 0.75 5.98
C GLN A 240 -9.68 1.93 6.94
N THR A 241 -9.99 1.71 8.20
CA THR A 241 -10.12 2.79 9.20
C THR A 241 -8.81 3.52 9.45
N SER A 242 -7.70 2.80 9.47
CA SER A 242 -6.34 3.31 9.75
C SER A 242 -5.32 2.22 9.45
N LEU A 243 -4.03 2.54 9.57
CA LEU A 243 -2.94 1.57 9.37
C LEU A 243 -1.99 1.55 10.57
N VAL A 244 -1.76 0.35 11.09
CA VAL A 244 -0.62 -0.03 11.92
C VAL A 244 0.04 -1.25 11.26
N CYS A 245 1.13 -1.03 10.53
CA CYS A 245 1.97 -2.07 9.93
C CYS A 245 3.32 -2.05 10.64
N ALA A 246 3.71 -3.13 11.31
CA ALA A 246 4.94 -3.13 12.09
C ALA A 246 5.55 -4.54 12.27
N ALA A 247 6.80 -4.57 12.69
CA ALA A 247 7.46 -5.76 13.17
C ALA A 247 6.61 -6.50 14.20
N PRO A 248 6.60 -7.85 14.20
CA PRO A 248 5.56 -8.64 14.88
C PRO A 248 5.50 -8.44 16.39
N ILE A 249 6.62 -8.14 17.04
CA ILE A 249 6.70 -7.97 18.50
C ILE A 249 6.21 -6.57 18.91
N ILE A 250 6.59 -5.52 18.19
CA ILE A 250 6.25 -4.14 18.56
C ILE A 250 4.84 -3.73 18.09
N GLN A 251 4.24 -4.40 17.11
CA GLN A 251 2.91 -4.04 16.59
C GLN A 251 1.84 -4.01 17.69
N PRO A 252 1.71 -5.00 18.59
CA PRO A 252 0.76 -4.95 19.69
C PRO A 252 1.03 -3.81 20.69
N MET A 253 2.30 -3.42 20.86
CA MET A 253 2.67 -2.30 21.71
C MET A 253 2.19 -0.96 21.13
N ILE A 254 2.27 -0.81 19.80
CA ILE A 254 1.76 0.36 19.08
C ILE A 254 0.23 0.39 19.16
N VAL A 255 -0.44 -0.73 18.84
CA VAL A 255 -1.92 -0.83 18.89
C VAL A 255 -2.44 -0.48 20.28
N ARG A 256 -1.82 -0.97 21.36
CA ARG A 256 -2.22 -0.65 22.74
C ARG A 256 -2.24 0.85 22.99
N ARG A 257 -1.26 1.60 22.44
CA ARG A 257 -1.17 3.06 22.60
C ARG A 257 -2.12 3.82 21.67
N CYS A 258 -2.43 3.27 20.50
CA CYS A 258 -3.27 3.94 19.51
C CYS A 258 -4.77 3.69 19.67
N LYS A 259 -5.20 2.67 20.43
CA LYS A 259 -6.59 2.19 20.47
C LYS A 259 -7.64 3.24 20.87
N ASN A 260 -7.23 4.28 21.64
CA ASN A 260 -8.13 5.33 22.13
C ASN A 260 -8.10 6.59 21.24
N VAL A 261 -7.31 6.60 20.14
CA VAL A 261 -7.24 7.75 19.22
C VAL A 261 -8.58 7.91 18.50
N PRO A 262 -9.30 9.02 18.67
CA PRO A 262 -10.50 9.28 17.89
C PRO A 262 -10.06 9.62 16.46
N LEU A 263 -10.45 8.79 15.50
CA LEU A 263 -10.22 9.12 14.10
C LEU A 263 -11.27 10.12 13.63
N SER A 264 -10.84 11.15 12.92
CA SER A 264 -11.75 11.99 12.16
C SER A 264 -12.44 11.12 11.11
N THR A 265 -13.77 11.08 11.18
CA THR A 265 -14.65 10.41 10.21
C THR A 265 -14.56 11.06 8.83
#